data_e7f0c4f4d556201f7db96a8c0b4eb4bf
#
_entry.id   e7f0c4f4d556201f7db96a8c0b4eb4bf
#
_cell.length_a   1.000
_cell.length_b   1.000
_cell.length_c   1.000
_cell.angle_alpha   90.00
_cell.angle_beta   90.00
_cell.angle_gamma   90.00
#
_symmetry.space_group_name_H-M   'P 1'
#
loop_
_entity.id
_entity.type
_entity.pdbx_description
1 polymer ?
#
loop_
_entity_poly.entity_id
_entity_poly.type
_entity_poly.pdbx_seq_one_letter_code
_entity_poly.pdbx_strand_id
1 'polypeptide(L)'
;IDALRQLISQSVPQLCTSVITVAMVFCIMLFYSVWLTILVLIAVFAMVKVTAKVGGGSAKYFIRQQQALGKAEGYIEESMNGQKVIKVFCHEERSKAEFDALNDALYEDSEKANRFANILMPILGNIGNILYVVVAFVGGFAYLFANGVAINLSFENLIAGGSFFAPLSLSTVIAFLNMSKQFSN
;
A
#
# COMPACT_ATOMS: atom_id res chain seq x y z
N ILE A 1 2.81 18.95 -18.02
CA ILE A 1 2.50 20.08 -17.11
C ILE A 1 1.38 19.70 -16.14
N ASP A 2 0.29 19.05 -16.60
CA ASP A 2 -0.84 18.63 -15.74
C ASP A 2 -0.46 17.60 -14.66
N ALA A 3 0.41 16.65 -15.00
CA ALA A 3 0.93 15.68 -14.03
C ALA A 3 1.73 16.33 -12.90
N LEU A 4 2.54 17.34 -13.20
CA LEU A 4 3.28 18.11 -12.20
C LEU A 4 2.35 18.95 -11.32
N ARG A 5 1.33 19.55 -11.93
CA ARG A 5 0.30 20.29 -11.20
C ARG A 5 -0.47 19.38 -10.25
N GLN A 6 -0.84 18.19 -10.70
CA GLN A 6 -1.53 17.21 -9.86
C GLN A 6 -0.65 16.71 -8.71
N LEU A 7 0.64 16.45 -8.96
CA LEU A 7 1.60 16.09 -7.91
C LEU A 7 1.69 17.16 -6.83
N ILE A 8 1.85 18.43 -7.21
CA ILE A 8 2.00 19.51 -6.24
C ILE A 8 0.69 19.79 -5.49
N SER A 9 -0.44 19.81 -6.21
CA SER A 9 -1.73 20.22 -5.61
C SER A 9 -2.40 19.11 -4.79
N GLN A 10 -2.15 17.84 -5.07
CA GLN A 10 -2.81 16.72 -4.39
C GLN A 10 -1.85 15.89 -3.54
N SER A 11 -0.69 15.50 -4.10
CA SER A 11 0.19 14.56 -3.41
C SER A 11 0.91 15.19 -2.21
N VAL A 12 1.35 16.44 -2.31
CA VAL A 12 2.06 17.11 -1.20
C VAL A 12 1.13 17.34 0.01
N PRO A 13 -0.08 17.96 -0.14
CA PRO A 13 -1.00 18.08 0.98
C PRO A 13 -1.42 16.75 1.58
N GLN A 14 -1.64 15.73 0.74
CA GLN A 14 -2.01 14.39 1.20
C GLN A 14 -0.91 13.75 2.06
N LEU A 15 0.35 13.88 1.65
CA LEU A 15 1.49 13.39 2.46
C LEU A 15 1.57 14.11 3.81
N CYS A 16 1.46 15.44 3.83
CA CYS A 16 1.47 16.21 5.07
C CYS A 16 0.33 15.78 6.01
N THR A 17 -0.88 15.68 5.47
CA THR A 17 -2.04 15.25 6.25
C THR A 17 -1.87 13.84 6.80
N SER A 18 -1.37 12.90 5.99
CA SER A 18 -1.13 11.51 6.42
C SER A 18 -0.10 11.44 7.55
N VAL A 19 1.02 12.16 7.43
CA VAL A 19 2.05 12.19 8.49
C VAL A 19 1.49 12.74 9.80
N ILE A 20 0.75 13.86 9.74
CA ILE A 20 0.14 14.46 10.93
C ILE A 20 -0.89 13.51 11.56
N THR A 21 -1.75 12.91 10.74
CA THR A 21 -2.78 11.96 11.22
C THR A 21 -2.15 10.75 11.90
N VAL A 22 -1.14 10.13 11.27
CA VAL A 22 -0.43 8.97 11.85
C VAL A 22 0.24 9.35 13.17
N ALA A 23 0.90 10.50 13.24
CA ALA A 23 1.54 10.98 14.47
C ALA A 23 0.52 11.23 15.59
N MET A 24 -0.60 11.89 15.29
CA MET A 24 -1.66 12.12 16.27
C MET A 24 -2.28 10.82 16.77
N VAL A 25 -2.64 9.91 15.85
CA VAL A 25 -3.23 8.62 16.22
C VAL A 25 -2.25 7.81 17.07
N PHE A 26 -0.98 7.80 16.71
CA PHE A 26 0.05 7.11 17.50
C PHE A 26 0.19 7.67 18.92
N CYS A 27 0.22 8.99 19.09
CA CYS A 27 0.24 9.63 20.40
C CYS A 27 -0.99 9.26 21.25
N ILE A 28 -2.17 9.29 20.62
CA ILE A 28 -3.43 8.93 21.30
C ILE A 28 -3.41 7.44 21.72
N MET A 29 -2.94 6.55 20.83
CA MET A 29 -2.84 5.12 21.14
C MET A 29 -1.90 4.85 22.33
N LEU A 30 -0.75 5.51 22.40
CA LEU A 30 0.17 5.42 23.55
C LEU A 30 -0.50 5.89 24.84
N PHE A 31 -1.33 6.93 24.75
CA PHE A 31 -2.04 7.48 25.91
C PHE A 31 -3.05 6.49 26.50
N TYR A 32 -3.79 5.78 25.65
CA TYR A 32 -4.82 4.82 26.06
C TYR A 32 -4.25 3.47 26.53
N SER A 33 -3.29 2.89 25.80
CA SER A 33 -2.72 1.59 26.14
C SER A 33 -1.40 1.32 25.43
N VAL A 34 -0.32 1.20 26.19
CA VAL A 34 1.01 0.88 25.64
C VAL A 34 1.05 -0.54 25.06
N TRP A 35 0.41 -1.52 25.70
CA TRP A 35 0.39 -2.91 25.25
C TRP A 35 -0.30 -3.10 23.90
N LEU A 36 -1.49 -2.52 23.74
CA LEU A 36 -2.21 -2.58 22.47
C LEU A 36 -1.48 -1.80 21.37
N THR A 37 -0.80 -0.70 21.71
CA THR A 37 0.02 0.05 20.77
C THR A 37 1.18 -0.77 20.25
N ILE A 38 1.89 -1.51 21.09
CA ILE A 38 2.97 -2.41 20.68
C ILE A 38 2.43 -3.48 19.71
N LEU A 39 1.28 -4.08 20.02
CA LEU A 39 0.65 -5.07 19.17
C LEU A 39 0.32 -4.49 17.78
N VAL A 40 -0.28 -3.30 17.72
CA VAL A 40 -0.58 -2.61 16.46
C VAL A 40 0.70 -2.28 15.69
N LEU A 41 1.77 -1.83 16.36
CA LEU A 41 3.07 -1.56 15.73
C LEU A 41 3.68 -2.80 15.07
N ILE A 42 3.64 -3.94 15.77
CA ILE A 42 4.13 -5.22 15.22
C ILE A 42 3.32 -5.59 13.97
N ALA A 43 2.00 -5.44 14.02
CA ALA A 43 1.13 -5.77 12.89
C ALA A 43 1.34 -4.80 11.71
N VAL A 44 1.49 -3.49 11.96
CA VAL A 44 1.82 -2.49 10.93
C VAL A 44 3.19 -2.79 10.31
N PHE A 45 4.19 -3.15 11.13
CA PHE A 45 5.51 -3.52 10.61
C PHE A 45 5.45 -4.76 9.72
N ALA A 46 4.67 -5.78 10.11
CA ALA A 46 4.43 -6.96 9.28
C ALA A 46 3.74 -6.58 7.95
N MET A 47 2.74 -5.71 8.01
CA MET A 47 2.04 -5.15 6.85
C MET A 47 3.01 -4.46 5.88
N VAL A 48 3.86 -3.56 6.37
CA VAL A 48 4.87 -2.85 5.56
C VAL A 48 5.83 -3.83 4.90
N LYS A 49 6.29 -4.86 5.62
CA LYS A 49 7.16 -5.91 5.06
C LYS A 49 6.48 -6.68 3.92
N VAL A 50 5.22 -7.08 4.09
CA VAL A 50 4.45 -7.79 3.06
C VAL A 50 4.27 -6.89 1.84
N THR A 51 3.84 -5.64 2.05
CA THR A 51 3.64 -4.65 0.98
C THR A 51 4.94 -4.36 0.22
N ALA A 52 6.05 -4.18 0.93
CA ALA A 52 7.36 -3.93 0.31
C ALA A 52 7.83 -5.13 -0.53
N LYS A 53 7.60 -6.36 -0.05
CA LYS A 53 7.97 -7.57 -0.78
C LYS A 53 7.15 -7.75 -2.07
N VAL A 54 5.85 -7.53 -2.00
CA VAL A 54 4.95 -7.64 -3.16
C VAL A 54 5.15 -6.45 -4.11
N GLY A 55 5.20 -5.22 -3.59
CA GLY A 55 5.39 -4.01 -4.38
C GLY A 55 6.76 -3.94 -5.07
N GLY A 56 7.83 -4.38 -4.41
CA GLY A 56 9.16 -4.44 -5.01
C GLY A 56 9.25 -5.42 -6.19
N GLY A 57 8.49 -6.53 -6.13
CA GLY A 57 8.34 -7.46 -7.25
C GLY A 57 7.67 -6.82 -8.46
N SER A 58 6.60 -6.07 -8.26
CA SER A 58 5.83 -5.44 -9.34
C SER A 58 6.59 -4.32 -10.04
N ALA A 59 7.36 -3.51 -9.32
CA ALA A 59 8.11 -2.39 -9.89
C ALA A 59 9.02 -2.81 -11.05
N LYS A 60 9.68 -3.97 -10.94
CA LYS A 60 10.55 -4.51 -12.01
C LYS A 60 9.77 -4.77 -13.31
N TYR A 61 8.56 -5.30 -13.20
CA TYR A 61 7.73 -5.60 -14.38
C TYR A 61 7.17 -4.32 -15.01
N PHE A 62 6.80 -3.33 -14.21
CA PHE A 62 6.39 -2.03 -14.74
C PHE A 62 7.51 -1.31 -15.50
N ILE A 63 8.75 -1.38 -15.01
CA ILE A 63 9.91 -0.81 -15.74
C ILE A 63 10.10 -1.52 -17.08
N ARG A 64 9.99 -2.86 -17.12
CA ARG A 64 10.10 -3.62 -18.37
C ARG A 64 8.98 -3.29 -19.34
N GLN A 65 7.74 -3.23 -18.86
CA GLN A 65 6.59 -2.80 -19.67
C GLN A 65 6.83 -1.43 -20.29
N GLN A 66 7.31 -0.45 -19.51
CA GLN A 66 7.59 0.89 -20.02
C GLN A 66 8.71 0.90 -21.07
N GLN A 67 9.73 0.05 -20.90
CA GLN A 67 10.81 -0.11 -21.88
C GLN A 67 10.31 -0.77 -23.17
N ALA A 68 9.47 -1.80 -23.06
CA ALA A 68 8.87 -2.47 -24.22
C ALA A 68 7.92 -1.52 -24.97
N LEU A 69 7.11 -0.74 -24.23
CA LEU A 69 6.24 0.29 -24.82
C LEU A 69 7.05 1.33 -25.60
N GLY A 70 8.12 1.88 -25.00
CA GLY A 70 8.98 2.85 -25.69
C GLY A 70 9.64 2.30 -26.95
N LYS A 71 9.99 0.99 -26.97
CA LYS A 71 10.52 0.35 -28.20
C LYS A 71 9.44 0.22 -29.27
N ALA A 72 8.23 -0.20 -28.89
CA ALA A 72 7.13 -0.33 -29.85
C ALA A 72 6.72 1.04 -30.42
N GLU A 73 6.60 2.07 -29.57
CA GLU A 73 6.31 3.45 -29.98
C GLU A 73 7.40 4.02 -30.90
N GLY A 74 8.68 3.82 -30.55
CA GLY A 74 9.81 4.24 -31.40
C GLY A 74 9.81 3.56 -32.75
N TYR A 75 9.50 2.25 -32.81
CA TYR A 75 9.36 1.53 -34.08
C TYR A 75 8.19 2.03 -34.94
N ILE A 76 7.05 2.34 -34.31
CA ILE A 76 5.89 2.92 -35.00
C ILE A 76 6.27 4.27 -35.60
N GLU A 77 6.92 5.15 -34.83
CA GLU A 77 7.35 6.46 -35.36
C GLU A 77 8.34 6.34 -36.49
N GLU A 78 9.33 5.45 -36.39
CA GLU A 78 10.30 5.18 -37.48
C GLU A 78 9.62 4.62 -38.70
N SER A 79 8.70 3.65 -38.56
CA SER A 79 7.96 3.03 -39.67
C SER A 79 7.04 4.03 -40.34
N MET A 80 6.39 4.92 -39.61
CA MET A 80 5.54 5.98 -40.15
C MET A 80 6.37 6.99 -40.96
N ASN A 81 7.51 7.41 -40.46
CA ASN A 81 8.41 8.33 -41.13
C ASN A 81 9.06 7.66 -42.36
N GLY A 82 9.37 6.37 -42.29
CA GLY A 82 9.97 5.55 -43.33
C GLY A 82 8.99 4.88 -44.31
N GLN A 83 7.69 5.13 -44.20
CA GLN A 83 6.64 4.40 -44.93
C GLN A 83 6.86 4.39 -46.46
N LYS A 84 7.35 5.49 -47.04
CA LYS A 84 7.65 5.56 -48.47
C LYS A 84 8.76 4.59 -48.87
N VAL A 85 9.79 4.47 -48.01
CA VAL A 85 10.93 3.57 -48.24
C VAL A 85 10.47 2.11 -48.14
N ILE A 86 9.70 1.78 -47.11
CA ILE A 86 9.15 0.44 -46.90
C ILE A 86 8.35 0.00 -48.14
N LYS A 87 7.50 0.88 -48.67
CA LYS A 87 6.70 0.59 -49.90
C LYS A 87 7.53 0.45 -51.16
N VAL A 88 8.52 1.32 -51.36
CA VAL A 88 9.36 1.27 -52.57
C VAL A 88 10.19 -0.03 -52.62
N PHE A 89 10.64 -0.53 -51.48
CA PHE A 89 11.41 -1.77 -51.40
C PHE A 89 10.55 -3.02 -51.12
N CYS A 90 9.21 -2.90 -51.09
CA CYS A 90 8.28 -4.00 -50.83
C CYS A 90 8.59 -4.75 -49.52
N HIS A 91 8.98 -4.02 -48.46
CA HIS A 91 9.37 -4.58 -47.16
C HIS A 91 8.22 -4.62 -46.12
N GLU A 92 6.95 -4.52 -46.57
CA GLU A 92 5.78 -4.44 -45.68
C GLU A 92 5.66 -5.68 -44.77
N GLU A 93 5.86 -6.88 -45.34
CA GLU A 93 5.74 -8.12 -44.58
C GLU A 93 6.86 -8.27 -43.52
N ARG A 94 8.05 -7.79 -43.85
CA ARG A 94 9.16 -7.76 -42.90
C ARG A 94 8.88 -6.76 -41.78
N SER A 95 8.40 -5.57 -42.12
CA SER A 95 8.06 -4.54 -41.12
C SER A 95 6.94 -4.99 -40.20
N LYS A 96 5.92 -5.71 -40.70
CA LYS A 96 4.89 -6.31 -39.86
C LYS A 96 5.47 -7.36 -38.89
N ALA A 97 6.30 -8.26 -39.37
CA ALA A 97 6.90 -9.29 -38.56
C ALA A 97 7.79 -8.70 -37.43
N GLU A 98 8.52 -7.63 -37.72
CA GLU A 98 9.31 -6.91 -36.73
C GLU A 98 8.41 -6.21 -35.69
N PHE A 99 7.30 -5.60 -36.12
CA PHE A 99 6.30 -5.01 -35.26
C PHE A 99 5.63 -6.06 -34.37
N ASP A 100 5.22 -7.20 -34.94
CA ASP A 100 4.57 -8.29 -34.18
C ASP A 100 5.48 -8.80 -33.07
N ALA A 101 6.78 -8.98 -33.34
CA ALA A 101 7.74 -9.38 -32.33
C ALA A 101 7.87 -8.36 -31.17
N LEU A 102 7.83 -7.06 -31.46
CA LEU A 102 7.84 -6.00 -30.45
C LEU A 102 6.54 -5.96 -29.65
N ASN A 103 5.42 -6.15 -30.34
CA ASN A 103 4.10 -6.18 -29.73
C ASN A 103 3.92 -7.40 -28.81
N ASP A 104 4.42 -8.57 -29.22
CA ASP A 104 4.40 -9.77 -28.38
C ASP A 104 5.25 -9.59 -27.11
N ALA A 105 6.42 -8.98 -27.22
CA ALA A 105 7.25 -8.63 -26.07
C ALA A 105 6.55 -7.63 -25.12
N LEU A 106 5.89 -6.62 -25.67
CA LEU A 106 5.09 -5.66 -24.92
C LEU A 106 3.90 -6.36 -24.23
N TYR A 107 3.23 -7.27 -24.92
CA TYR A 107 2.11 -8.04 -24.38
C TYR A 107 2.55 -8.87 -23.17
N GLU A 108 3.63 -9.63 -23.28
CA GLU A 108 4.15 -10.46 -22.17
C GLU A 108 4.54 -9.63 -20.94
N ASP A 109 5.24 -8.51 -21.13
CA ASP A 109 5.66 -7.66 -20.03
C ASP A 109 4.47 -6.90 -19.42
N SER A 110 3.48 -6.51 -20.23
CA SER A 110 2.25 -5.88 -19.78
C SER A 110 1.36 -6.85 -19.02
N GLU A 111 1.23 -8.09 -19.47
CA GLU A 111 0.50 -9.13 -18.74
C GLU A 111 1.08 -9.34 -17.36
N LYS A 112 2.41 -9.52 -17.27
CA LYS A 112 3.11 -9.72 -15.99
C LYS A 112 2.94 -8.51 -15.06
N ALA A 113 3.11 -7.29 -15.57
CA ALA A 113 2.94 -6.06 -14.80
C ALA A 113 1.51 -5.91 -14.26
N ASN A 114 0.51 -6.06 -15.12
CA ASN A 114 -0.89 -5.96 -14.75
C ASN A 114 -1.34 -7.07 -13.78
N ARG A 115 -0.85 -8.29 -13.96
CA ARG A 115 -1.11 -9.39 -13.04
C ARG A 115 -0.65 -9.06 -11.62
N PHE A 116 0.56 -8.52 -11.46
CA PHE A 116 1.05 -8.08 -10.14
C PHE A 116 0.26 -6.90 -9.59
N ALA A 117 -0.10 -5.91 -10.41
CA ALA A 117 -0.92 -4.77 -9.99
C ALA A 117 -2.31 -5.21 -9.50
N ASN A 118 -2.97 -6.10 -10.24
CA ASN A 118 -4.30 -6.59 -9.90
C ASN A 118 -4.32 -7.47 -8.63
N ILE A 119 -3.21 -8.09 -8.27
CA ILE A 119 -3.07 -8.83 -7.01
C ILE A 119 -2.74 -7.89 -5.85
N LEU A 120 -1.98 -6.82 -6.09
CA LEU A 120 -1.54 -5.90 -5.06
C LEU A 120 -2.70 -5.15 -4.39
N MET A 121 -3.67 -4.67 -5.18
CA MET A 121 -4.82 -3.92 -4.66
C MET A 121 -5.69 -4.72 -3.67
N PRO A 122 -6.14 -5.96 -3.99
CA PRO A 122 -6.85 -6.80 -3.02
C PRO A 122 -6.02 -7.14 -1.78
N ILE A 123 -4.71 -7.36 -1.91
CA ILE A 123 -3.85 -7.63 -0.76
C ILE A 123 -3.82 -6.41 0.17
N LEU A 124 -3.60 -5.21 -0.35
CA LEU A 124 -3.57 -3.99 0.45
C LEU A 124 -4.92 -3.75 1.15
N GLY A 125 -6.04 -3.91 0.44
CA GLY A 125 -7.36 -3.74 1.02
C GLY A 125 -7.71 -4.76 2.12
N ASN A 126 -7.25 -6.01 1.98
CA ASN A 126 -7.54 -7.05 2.98
C ASN A 126 -6.58 -7.05 4.17
N ILE A 127 -5.35 -6.57 4.02
CA ILE A 127 -4.38 -6.47 5.12
C ILE A 127 -4.93 -5.60 6.26
N GLY A 128 -5.60 -4.48 5.95
CA GLY A 128 -6.23 -3.66 6.97
C GLY A 128 -7.36 -4.35 7.71
N ASN A 129 -8.15 -5.14 7.00
CA ASN A 129 -9.20 -5.94 7.62
C ASN A 129 -8.62 -7.04 8.53
N ILE A 130 -7.51 -7.66 8.13
CA ILE A 130 -6.79 -8.65 8.96
C ILE A 130 -6.24 -7.97 10.22
N LEU A 131 -5.64 -6.79 10.11
CA LEU A 131 -5.18 -6.02 11.26
C LEU A 131 -6.34 -5.74 12.24
N TYR A 132 -7.48 -5.29 11.71
CA TYR A 132 -8.67 -5.06 12.51
C TYR A 132 -9.12 -6.30 13.28
N VAL A 133 -9.19 -7.46 12.61
CA VAL A 133 -9.57 -8.74 13.23
C VAL A 133 -8.57 -9.16 14.31
N VAL A 134 -7.26 -9.02 14.05
CA VAL A 134 -6.22 -9.36 15.03
C VAL A 134 -6.33 -8.48 16.28
N VAL A 135 -6.50 -7.17 16.13
CA VAL A 135 -6.67 -6.25 17.25
C VAL A 135 -7.96 -6.54 18.02
N ALA A 136 -9.07 -6.85 17.31
CA ALA A 136 -10.33 -7.21 17.93
C ALA A 136 -10.22 -8.51 18.76
N PHE A 137 -9.58 -9.54 18.16
CA PHE A 137 -9.43 -10.83 18.83
C PHE A 137 -8.51 -10.75 20.04
N VAL A 138 -7.33 -10.16 19.88
CA VAL A 138 -6.35 -10.06 20.98
C VAL A 138 -6.84 -9.09 22.06
N GLY A 139 -7.40 -7.95 21.68
CA GLY A 139 -7.96 -6.97 22.62
C GLY A 139 -9.18 -7.52 23.37
N GLY A 140 -10.08 -8.20 22.66
CA GLY A 140 -11.25 -8.86 23.25
C GLY A 140 -10.87 -10.02 24.16
N PHE A 141 -9.91 -10.85 23.76
CA PHE A 141 -9.38 -11.93 24.58
C PHE A 141 -8.72 -11.39 25.86
N ALA A 142 -7.87 -10.37 25.72
CA ALA A 142 -7.25 -9.70 26.87
C ALA A 142 -8.30 -9.09 27.81
N TYR A 143 -9.38 -8.51 27.29
CA TYR A 143 -10.49 -8.01 28.09
C TYR A 143 -11.19 -9.12 28.88
N LEU A 144 -11.48 -10.26 28.23
CA LEU A 144 -12.20 -11.37 28.86
C LEU A 144 -11.36 -12.11 29.94
N PHE A 145 -10.07 -12.33 29.66
CA PHE A 145 -9.21 -13.08 30.56
C PHE A 145 -8.55 -12.20 31.63
N ALA A 146 -8.44 -10.90 31.41
CA ALA A 146 -7.89 -9.96 32.37
C ALA A 146 -8.94 -9.38 33.33
N ASN A 147 -10.11 -10.03 33.49
CA ASN A 147 -11.17 -9.60 34.41
C ASN A 147 -10.64 -9.39 35.83
N GLY A 148 -10.36 -8.13 36.17
CA GLY A 148 -9.86 -7.72 37.51
C GLY A 148 -8.34 -7.66 37.65
N VAL A 149 -7.55 -8.05 36.65
CA VAL A 149 -6.10 -7.91 36.68
C VAL A 149 -5.70 -6.62 35.93
N ALA A 150 -4.99 -5.74 36.64
CA ALA A 150 -4.52 -4.47 36.07
C ALA A 150 -3.32 -4.71 35.13
N ILE A 151 -3.62 -5.14 33.88
CA ILE A 151 -2.60 -5.43 32.85
C ILE A 151 -2.37 -4.24 31.94
N ASN A 152 -3.31 -3.31 31.84
CA ASN A 152 -3.23 -2.19 30.92
C ASN A 152 -2.34 -1.06 31.48
N LEU A 153 -1.24 -0.75 30.80
CA LEU A 153 -0.44 0.45 31.02
C LEU A 153 -1.12 1.62 30.31
N SER A 154 -1.76 2.51 31.05
CA SER A 154 -2.48 3.67 30.51
C SER A 154 -2.09 4.95 31.22
N PHE A 155 -1.70 5.95 30.43
CA PHE A 155 -1.46 7.30 30.93
C PHE A 155 -2.77 8.04 31.26
N GLU A 156 -3.88 7.64 30.64
CA GLU A 156 -5.21 8.20 30.92
C GLU A 156 -5.59 8.01 32.39
N ASN A 157 -5.38 6.80 32.91
CA ASN A 157 -5.71 6.49 34.31
C ASN A 157 -4.80 7.23 35.29
N LEU A 158 -3.54 7.47 34.94
CA LEU A 158 -2.62 8.24 35.76
C LEU A 158 -3.08 9.69 35.93
N ILE A 159 -3.56 10.30 34.87
CA ILE A 159 -4.07 11.71 34.89
C ILE A 159 -5.39 11.79 35.63
N ALA A 160 -6.24 10.76 35.55
CA ALA A 160 -7.49 10.69 36.31
C ALA A 160 -7.31 10.44 37.85
N GLY A 161 -6.05 10.41 38.31
CA GLY A 161 -5.74 10.19 39.74
C GLY A 161 -5.76 8.72 40.17
N GLY A 162 -5.80 7.79 39.20
CA GLY A 162 -5.79 6.35 39.41
C GLY A 162 -4.39 5.72 39.32
N SER A 163 -4.34 4.40 39.35
CA SER A 163 -3.11 3.61 39.10
C SER A 163 -2.69 3.64 37.65
N PHE A 164 -1.39 3.67 37.39
CA PHE A 164 -0.82 3.48 36.06
C PHE A 164 -1.23 2.16 35.41
N PHE A 165 -1.47 1.14 36.26
CA PHE A 165 -2.01 -0.15 35.88
C PHE A 165 -3.51 -0.18 36.16
N ALA A 166 -4.31 -0.42 35.10
CA ALA A 166 -5.77 -0.52 35.20
C ALA A 166 -6.28 -1.74 34.41
N PRO A 167 -7.50 -2.23 34.68
CA PRO A 167 -8.13 -3.22 33.83
C PRO A 167 -8.43 -2.64 32.45
N LEU A 168 -8.24 -3.45 31.40
CA LEU A 168 -8.53 -3.04 30.03
C LEU A 168 -10.05 -2.80 29.90
N SER A 169 -10.45 -1.60 29.48
CA SER A 169 -11.87 -1.31 29.27
C SER A 169 -12.32 -1.68 27.85
N LEU A 170 -13.59 -2.05 27.71
CA LEU A 170 -14.17 -2.33 26.38
C LEU A 170 -14.11 -1.09 25.49
N SER A 171 -14.29 0.10 26.05
CA SER A 171 -14.16 1.37 25.32
C SER A 171 -12.77 1.58 24.75
N THR A 172 -11.72 1.20 25.47
CA THR A 172 -10.33 1.23 24.98
C THR A 172 -10.14 0.31 23.79
N VAL A 173 -10.66 -0.91 23.85
CA VAL A 173 -10.57 -1.86 22.72
C VAL A 173 -11.27 -1.31 21.47
N ILE A 174 -12.48 -0.76 21.63
CA ILE A 174 -13.24 -0.16 20.52
C ILE A 174 -12.49 1.06 19.93
N ALA A 175 -11.92 1.91 20.79
CA ALA A 175 -11.09 3.04 20.34
C ALA A 175 -9.89 2.57 19.49
N PHE A 176 -9.18 1.52 19.95
CA PHE A 176 -8.06 0.91 19.19
C PHE A 176 -8.50 0.31 17.86
N LEU A 177 -9.67 -0.31 17.80
CA LEU A 177 -10.22 -0.84 16.53
C LEU A 177 -10.45 0.28 15.53
N ASN A 178 -11.01 1.39 15.95
CA ASN A 178 -11.24 2.54 15.09
C ASN A 178 -9.92 3.20 14.64
N MET A 179 -8.95 3.33 15.55
CA MET A 179 -7.64 3.91 15.27
C MET A 179 -6.78 3.01 14.37
N SER A 180 -6.82 1.68 14.57
CA SER A 180 -6.06 0.73 13.74
C SER A 180 -6.49 0.75 12.28
N LYS A 181 -7.76 1.07 12.00
CA LYS A 181 -8.29 1.22 10.66
C LYS A 181 -7.67 2.41 9.90
N GLN A 182 -7.26 3.47 10.60
CA GLN A 182 -6.62 4.62 9.98
C GLN A 182 -5.21 4.34 9.46
N PHE A 183 -4.52 3.33 10.00
CA PHE A 183 -3.23 2.88 9.47
C PHE A 183 -3.36 2.05 8.19
N SER A 184 -4.57 1.62 7.86
CA SER A 184 -4.88 0.81 6.67
C SER A 184 -5.35 1.63 5.47
N ASN A 185 -5.75 2.86 5.69
CA ASN A 185 -6.20 3.80 4.64
C ASN A 185 -5.06 4.73 4.21
#